data_eaff6cd1ca405ee3c80a73b773cf3207
#
_entry.id   eaff6cd1ca405ee3c80a73b773cf3207
#
_cell.length_a   1.000
_cell.length_b   1.000
_cell.length_c   1.000
_cell.angle_alpha   90.00
_cell.angle_beta   90.00
_cell.angle_gamma   90.00
#
_symmetry.space_group_name_H-M   'P 1'
#
loop_
_entity.id
_entity.type
_entity.pdbx_description
1 polymer ?
#
loop_
_entity_poly.entity_id
_entity_poly.type
_entity_poly.pdbx_seq_one_letter_code
_entity_poly.pdbx_strand_id
1 'polypeptide(L)'
;MHSHLARAVALTAALLPALAQAAPLTLERVLDLAVQRSESARSARAGALSASESARAAGQLPDPTLQAGIDNLPVTGAGAFRTTSDSMTMKRIGISQEWLPSRKRAARQAAADAVSARDDAQIQTATADARLQTALAYVDAFYAKEALKLTSLMEHHAHEELEASKARVSSATGSSQEVLALTSARGMAEDDSDEVRQQQSEAVVALARWIGMPVDDLAPPVVSPPSTEAEFVSQYPSLVTLRRDVDVAKQEAAVTASERTPNWTWQVSYGQRTGYSDMVSVGVSIPLQVAPAQRQDRETASKLALVEKAEADLAEATRTASAEYESLLGDVQRLQQRIARYRSSVVAPAQQRIDAVTADYASNQASLATLFEARHAEVDAERKLLALQRDLAKAQVQLAFKPLSNGGGQ
;
A
#
# COMPACT_ATOMS: atom_id res chain seq x y z
N MET A 1 -32.89 -36.68 66.54
CA MET A 1 -32.35 -35.60 67.37
C MET A 1 -31.40 -34.75 66.56
N HIS A 2 -31.73 -33.43 66.47
CA HIS A 2 -30.90 -32.28 66.06
C HIS A 2 -30.34 -32.28 64.58
N SER A 3 -31.04 -31.73 63.58
CA SER A 3 -31.24 -30.30 63.24
C SER A 3 -29.96 -29.45 63.22
N HIS A 4 -29.39 -29.21 61.98
CA HIS A 4 -28.74 -27.94 61.70
C HIS A 4 -29.02 -27.55 60.26
N LEU A 5 -29.93 -26.58 60.05
CA LEU A 5 -30.11 -25.77 58.86
C LEU A 5 -28.88 -24.86 58.69
N ALA A 6 -28.18 -24.98 57.62
CA ALA A 6 -27.23 -23.95 57.17
C ALA A 6 -27.86 -23.17 56.03
N ARG A 7 -28.16 -21.89 56.26
CA ARG A 7 -28.64 -20.90 55.27
C ARG A 7 -27.52 -20.57 54.30
N ALA A 8 -27.67 -20.96 53.04
CA ALA A 8 -26.87 -20.44 51.96
C ALA A 8 -27.45 -19.08 51.52
N VAL A 9 -26.76 -18.00 51.87
CA VAL A 9 -27.01 -16.66 51.31
C VAL A 9 -26.36 -16.59 49.96
N ALA A 10 -27.15 -16.64 48.86
CA ALA A 10 -26.72 -16.40 47.53
C ALA A 10 -26.47 -14.89 47.32
N LEU A 11 -25.20 -14.49 47.27
CA LEU A 11 -24.77 -13.15 46.85
C LEU A 11 -24.86 -13.10 45.33
N THR A 12 -25.96 -12.60 44.79
CA THR A 12 -26.06 -12.21 43.37
C THR A 12 -25.30 -10.90 43.18
N ALA A 13 -24.04 -11.02 42.79
CA ALA A 13 -23.26 -9.91 42.27
C ALA A 13 -23.85 -9.51 40.89
N ALA A 14 -24.61 -8.42 40.85
CA ALA A 14 -25.05 -7.79 39.64
C ALA A 14 -23.80 -7.25 38.90
N LEU A 15 -23.31 -7.99 37.89
CA LEU A 15 -22.40 -7.44 36.86
C LEU A 15 -23.20 -6.41 36.05
N LEU A 16 -23.11 -5.15 36.44
CA LEU A 16 -23.39 -4.03 35.55
C LEU A 16 -22.31 -4.08 34.44
N PRO A 17 -22.69 -4.24 33.16
CA PRO A 17 -21.75 -3.97 32.13
C PRO A 17 -21.40 -2.47 32.21
N ALA A 18 -20.20 -2.15 32.65
CA ALA A 18 -19.63 -0.84 32.43
C ALA A 18 -19.70 -0.64 30.91
N LEU A 19 -20.55 0.26 30.48
CA LEU A 19 -20.48 0.82 29.13
C LEU A 19 -19.10 1.52 29.04
N ALA A 20 -18.07 0.74 28.70
CA ALA A 20 -16.80 1.27 28.36
C ALA A 20 -17.07 2.10 27.09
N GLN A 21 -17.18 3.42 27.24
CA GLN A 21 -17.08 4.33 26.11
C GLN A 21 -15.76 3.98 25.45
N ALA A 22 -15.84 3.38 24.27
CA ALA A 22 -14.64 3.05 23.50
C ALA A 22 -13.86 4.34 23.33
N ALA A 23 -12.61 4.36 23.80
CA ALA A 23 -11.74 5.50 23.60
C ALA A 23 -11.63 5.80 22.10
N PRO A 24 -11.62 7.07 21.69
CA PRO A 24 -11.55 7.42 20.29
C PRO A 24 -10.31 6.77 19.65
N LEU A 25 -10.48 6.21 18.47
CA LEU A 25 -9.40 5.55 17.74
C LEU A 25 -8.31 6.57 17.38
N THR A 26 -7.09 6.30 17.79
CA THR A 26 -5.91 7.11 17.45
C THR A 26 -5.34 6.72 16.09
N LEU A 27 -4.65 7.66 15.43
CA LEU A 27 -3.98 7.40 14.16
C LEU A 27 -3.02 6.19 14.25
N GLU A 28 -2.18 6.10 15.28
CA GLU A 28 -1.23 4.99 15.46
C GLU A 28 -1.96 3.64 15.52
N ARG A 29 -3.03 3.55 16.31
CA ARG A 29 -3.81 2.31 16.44
C ARG A 29 -4.42 1.89 15.12
N VAL A 30 -4.92 2.83 14.34
CA VAL A 30 -5.50 2.60 13.02
C VAL A 30 -4.43 2.11 12.02
N LEU A 31 -3.23 2.69 12.06
CA LEU A 31 -2.11 2.25 11.22
C LEU A 31 -1.68 0.82 11.53
N ASP A 32 -1.60 0.45 12.82
CA ASP A 32 -1.25 -0.92 13.21
C ASP A 32 -2.27 -1.94 12.72
N LEU A 33 -3.56 -1.63 12.86
CA LEU A 33 -4.65 -2.47 12.37
C LEU A 33 -4.58 -2.65 10.84
N ALA A 34 -4.33 -1.57 10.11
CA ALA A 34 -4.22 -1.60 8.66
C ALA A 34 -3.04 -2.44 8.17
N VAL A 35 -1.88 -2.33 8.81
CA VAL A 35 -0.69 -3.14 8.47
C VAL A 35 -0.93 -4.63 8.73
N GLN A 36 -1.56 -4.97 9.86
CA GLN A 36 -1.89 -6.36 10.20
C GLN A 36 -2.85 -7.00 9.19
N ARG A 37 -3.75 -6.22 8.60
CA ARG A 37 -4.77 -6.67 7.64
C ARG A 37 -4.38 -6.47 6.18
N SER A 38 -3.25 -5.82 5.90
CA SER A 38 -2.83 -5.48 4.54
C SER A 38 -2.62 -6.72 3.68
N GLU A 39 -3.51 -6.96 2.74
CA GLU A 39 -3.39 -8.03 1.75
C GLU A 39 -2.22 -7.79 0.79
N SER A 40 -1.89 -6.53 0.49
CA SER A 40 -0.72 -6.19 -0.32
C SER A 40 0.59 -6.56 0.40
N ALA A 41 0.70 -6.30 1.70
CA ALA A 41 1.85 -6.73 2.48
C ALA A 41 1.92 -8.27 2.61
N ARG A 42 0.77 -8.95 2.72
CA ARG A 42 0.70 -10.42 2.72
C ARG A 42 1.15 -11.00 1.37
N SER A 43 0.68 -10.42 0.27
CA SER A 43 1.09 -10.80 -1.09
C SER A 43 2.60 -10.61 -1.29
N ALA A 44 3.16 -9.46 -0.85
CA ALA A 44 4.58 -9.20 -0.93
C ALA A 44 5.41 -10.21 -0.12
N ARG A 45 4.97 -10.58 1.09
CA ARG A 45 5.63 -11.66 1.90
C ARG A 45 5.61 -13.01 1.18
N ALA A 46 4.51 -13.36 0.53
CA ALA A 46 4.43 -14.60 -0.24
C ALA A 46 5.37 -14.57 -1.46
N GLY A 47 5.50 -13.41 -2.13
CA GLY A 47 6.46 -13.19 -3.21
C GLY A 47 7.91 -13.36 -2.74
N ALA A 48 8.28 -12.71 -1.64
CA ALA A 48 9.61 -12.83 -1.05
C ALA A 48 9.94 -14.28 -0.61
N LEU A 49 8.97 -14.99 -0.03
CA LEU A 49 9.15 -16.42 0.30
C LEU A 49 9.38 -17.23 -0.99
N SER A 50 8.62 -17.01 -2.04
CA SER A 50 8.79 -17.68 -3.34
C SER A 50 10.19 -17.42 -3.92
N ALA A 51 10.65 -16.16 -3.89
CA ALA A 51 11.97 -15.79 -4.38
C ALA A 51 13.10 -16.44 -3.54
N SER A 52 12.95 -16.48 -2.20
CA SER A 52 13.93 -17.11 -1.31
C SER A 52 14.03 -18.62 -1.53
N GLU A 53 12.92 -19.32 -1.73
CA GLU A 53 12.92 -20.74 -2.06
C GLU A 53 13.55 -20.99 -3.45
N SER A 54 13.26 -20.15 -4.42
CA SER A 54 13.89 -20.21 -5.75
C SER A 54 15.40 -19.97 -5.67
N ALA A 55 15.83 -19.05 -4.80
CA ALA A 55 17.25 -18.77 -4.58
C ALA A 55 17.99 -19.99 -4.00
N ARG A 56 17.37 -20.76 -3.11
CA ARG A 56 17.99 -22.01 -2.58
C ARG A 56 18.29 -23.05 -3.66
N ALA A 57 17.51 -23.06 -4.74
CA ALA A 57 17.69 -23.99 -5.85
C ALA A 57 18.66 -23.47 -6.94
N ALA A 58 18.83 -22.14 -7.06
CA ALA A 58 19.47 -21.51 -8.22
C ALA A 58 20.92 -21.92 -8.46
N GLY A 59 21.70 -22.23 -7.40
CA GLY A 59 23.09 -22.64 -7.48
C GLY A 59 23.31 -24.15 -7.64
N GLN A 60 22.24 -24.94 -7.68
CA GLN A 60 22.33 -26.40 -7.77
C GLN A 60 22.67 -26.86 -9.20
N LEU A 61 23.19 -28.08 -9.31
CA LEU A 61 23.31 -28.74 -10.59
C LEU A 61 21.93 -29.20 -11.08
N PRO A 62 21.69 -29.20 -12.41
CA PRO A 62 20.49 -29.84 -12.95
C PRO A 62 20.44 -31.34 -12.56
N ASP A 63 19.23 -31.87 -12.50
CA ASP A 63 19.05 -33.31 -12.18
C ASP A 63 19.66 -34.23 -13.25
N PRO A 64 20.20 -35.40 -12.85
CA PRO A 64 20.64 -36.39 -13.79
C PRO A 64 19.47 -36.95 -14.60
N THR A 65 19.71 -37.18 -15.87
CA THR A 65 18.70 -37.72 -16.79
C THR A 65 18.91 -39.19 -17.01
N LEU A 66 17.91 -40.02 -16.69
CA LEU A 66 17.89 -41.44 -17.07
C LEU A 66 17.50 -41.58 -18.53
N GLN A 67 18.27 -42.29 -19.33
CA GLN A 67 18.01 -42.60 -20.71
C GLN A 67 17.77 -44.09 -20.89
N ALA A 68 16.72 -44.46 -21.59
CA ALA A 68 16.44 -45.86 -21.98
C ALA A 68 15.99 -45.90 -23.45
N GLY A 69 16.50 -46.84 -24.20
CA GLY A 69 16.19 -46.94 -25.63
C GLY A 69 16.64 -48.21 -26.26
N ILE A 70 16.32 -48.40 -27.52
CA ILE A 70 16.80 -49.46 -28.40
C ILE A 70 17.54 -48.77 -29.54
N ASP A 71 18.83 -49.01 -29.65
CA ASP A 71 19.66 -48.46 -30.69
C ASP A 71 19.72 -49.46 -31.87
N ASN A 72 19.84 -48.91 -33.11
CA ASN A 72 20.02 -49.66 -34.32
C ASN A 72 18.96 -50.76 -34.57
N LEU A 73 17.69 -50.50 -34.24
CA LEU A 73 16.58 -51.43 -34.50
C LEU A 73 16.32 -51.47 -36.01
N PRO A 74 16.46 -52.64 -36.69
CA PRO A 74 16.15 -52.73 -38.10
C PRO A 74 14.68 -52.40 -38.40
N VAL A 75 14.42 -51.55 -39.38
CA VAL A 75 13.06 -51.16 -39.78
C VAL A 75 12.64 -51.73 -41.13
N THR A 76 13.58 -52.39 -41.86
CA THR A 76 13.34 -53.06 -43.16
C THR A 76 14.00 -54.44 -43.20
N GLY A 77 13.61 -55.26 -44.18
CA GLY A 77 14.13 -56.61 -44.36
C GLY A 77 13.50 -57.68 -43.48
N ALA A 78 13.96 -58.91 -43.54
CA ALA A 78 13.46 -60.06 -42.81
C ALA A 78 13.59 -59.97 -41.27
N GLY A 79 14.49 -59.07 -40.81
CA GLY A 79 14.72 -58.77 -39.38
C GLY A 79 14.01 -57.54 -38.85
N ALA A 80 13.13 -56.90 -39.61
CA ALA A 80 12.46 -55.67 -39.23
C ALA A 80 11.76 -55.79 -37.88
N PHE A 81 11.94 -54.77 -37.02
CA PHE A 81 11.40 -54.67 -35.67
C PHE A 81 11.77 -55.79 -34.70
N ARG A 82 12.78 -56.60 -35.01
CA ARG A 82 13.31 -57.64 -34.11
C ARG A 82 14.57 -57.18 -33.43
N THR A 83 14.58 -57.17 -32.09
CA THR A 83 15.73 -56.77 -31.28
C THR A 83 16.84 -57.79 -31.21
N THR A 84 16.65 -58.98 -31.82
CA THR A 84 17.55 -60.17 -31.77
C THR A 84 18.12 -60.56 -33.12
N SER A 85 17.73 -59.89 -34.19
CA SER A 85 18.05 -60.31 -35.60
C SER A 85 19.34 -59.66 -36.09
N ASP A 86 19.83 -58.59 -35.49
CA ASP A 86 21.00 -57.86 -35.93
C ASP A 86 21.99 -57.70 -34.77
N SER A 87 23.26 -57.94 -35.06
CA SER A 87 24.37 -57.85 -34.13
C SER A 87 24.63 -56.43 -33.61
N MET A 88 24.09 -55.42 -34.32
CA MET A 88 24.22 -54.00 -33.93
C MET A 88 23.07 -53.50 -33.09
N THR A 89 21.95 -54.25 -33.01
CA THR A 89 20.80 -53.86 -32.21
C THR A 89 21.14 -54.03 -30.73
N MET A 90 20.97 -52.96 -29.94
CA MET A 90 21.19 -53.02 -28.50
C MET A 90 20.07 -52.33 -27.71
N LYS A 91 19.69 -52.91 -26.58
CA LYS A 91 18.86 -52.28 -25.59
C LYS A 91 19.77 -51.47 -24.67
N ARG A 92 19.60 -50.16 -24.63
CA ARG A 92 20.45 -49.26 -23.86
C ARG A 92 19.73 -48.69 -22.66
N ILE A 93 20.44 -48.63 -21.52
CA ILE A 93 20.09 -47.87 -20.35
C ILE A 93 21.32 -47.03 -19.97
N GLY A 94 21.11 -45.76 -19.60
CA GLY A 94 22.21 -44.86 -19.27
C GLY A 94 21.79 -43.69 -18.39
N ILE A 95 22.77 -43.00 -17.86
CA ILE A 95 22.61 -41.77 -17.07
C ILE A 95 23.48 -40.70 -17.74
N SER A 96 22.91 -39.51 -17.88
CA SER A 96 23.63 -38.31 -18.29
C SER A 96 23.46 -37.21 -17.25
N GLN A 97 24.50 -36.41 -17.04
CA GLN A 97 24.51 -35.27 -16.14
C GLN A 97 25.15 -34.06 -16.81
N GLU A 98 24.41 -32.94 -16.85
CA GLU A 98 24.98 -31.65 -17.23
C GLU A 98 25.78 -31.10 -16.04
N TRP A 99 27.01 -30.66 -16.33
CA TRP A 99 27.89 -30.05 -15.35
C TRP A 99 28.06 -28.56 -15.64
N LEU A 100 27.59 -27.73 -14.70
CA LEU A 100 27.81 -26.30 -14.73
C LEU A 100 29.08 -25.93 -13.97
N PRO A 101 29.97 -25.12 -14.56
CA PRO A 101 31.14 -24.60 -13.84
C PRO A 101 30.72 -23.86 -12.56
N SER A 102 31.55 -23.99 -11.50
CA SER A 102 31.22 -23.37 -10.19
C SER A 102 30.98 -21.87 -10.28
N ARG A 103 31.72 -21.17 -11.16
CA ARG A 103 31.51 -19.73 -11.41
C ARG A 103 30.12 -19.42 -11.95
N LYS A 104 29.57 -20.25 -12.84
CA LYS A 104 28.20 -20.08 -13.34
C LYS A 104 27.15 -20.29 -12.25
N ARG A 105 27.35 -21.36 -11.45
CA ARG A 105 26.45 -21.65 -10.34
C ARG A 105 26.45 -20.51 -9.32
N ALA A 106 27.65 -19.97 -9.01
CA ALA A 106 27.78 -18.83 -8.11
C ALA A 106 27.11 -17.57 -8.68
N ALA A 107 27.23 -17.29 -10.00
CA ALA A 107 26.55 -16.16 -10.62
C ALA A 107 25.03 -16.31 -10.62
N ARG A 108 24.51 -17.51 -10.89
CA ARG A 108 23.06 -17.80 -10.82
C ARG A 108 22.53 -17.66 -9.41
N GLN A 109 23.28 -18.14 -8.42
CA GLN A 109 22.96 -17.99 -7.01
C GLN A 109 22.89 -16.50 -6.63
N ALA A 110 23.92 -15.73 -6.97
CA ALA A 110 23.98 -14.30 -6.66
C ALA A 110 22.83 -13.51 -7.33
N ALA A 111 22.44 -13.88 -8.55
CA ALA A 111 21.30 -13.25 -9.24
C ALA A 111 19.97 -13.58 -8.52
N ALA A 112 19.78 -14.81 -8.11
CA ALA A 112 18.60 -15.22 -7.37
C ALA A 112 18.53 -14.59 -5.96
N ASP A 113 19.68 -14.47 -5.28
CA ASP A 113 19.78 -13.77 -3.99
C ASP A 113 19.44 -12.28 -4.14
N ALA A 114 19.87 -11.63 -5.25
CA ALA A 114 19.51 -10.25 -5.53
C ALA A 114 18.00 -10.07 -5.77
N VAL A 115 17.35 -11.01 -6.48
CA VAL A 115 15.89 -11.03 -6.65
C VAL A 115 15.19 -11.19 -5.30
N SER A 116 15.64 -12.11 -4.45
CA SER A 116 15.10 -12.29 -3.10
C SER A 116 15.22 -11.01 -2.26
N ALA A 117 16.39 -10.34 -2.29
CA ALA A 117 16.59 -9.07 -1.59
C ALA A 117 15.72 -7.92 -2.12
N ARG A 118 15.40 -7.92 -3.43
CA ARG A 118 14.43 -6.97 -4.02
C ARG A 118 13.02 -7.23 -3.50
N ASP A 119 12.59 -8.49 -3.49
CA ASP A 119 11.25 -8.87 -3.05
C ASP A 119 11.07 -8.65 -1.55
N ASP A 120 12.12 -8.80 -0.73
CA ASP A 120 12.12 -8.39 0.68
C ASP A 120 11.90 -6.86 0.82
N ALA A 121 12.53 -6.05 -0.03
CA ALA A 121 12.30 -4.61 -0.05
C ALA A 121 10.85 -4.25 -0.44
N GLN A 122 10.19 -5.03 -1.28
CA GLN A 122 8.79 -4.82 -1.65
C GLN A 122 7.84 -5.02 -0.47
N ILE A 123 8.16 -5.86 0.53
CA ILE A 123 7.36 -5.99 1.76
C ILE A 123 7.32 -4.65 2.49
N GLN A 124 8.47 -3.99 2.62
CA GLN A 124 8.57 -2.69 3.29
C GLN A 124 7.79 -1.63 2.52
N THR A 125 7.91 -1.61 1.20
CA THR A 125 7.18 -0.68 0.32
C THR A 125 5.66 -0.88 0.44
N ALA A 126 5.16 -2.12 0.37
CA ALA A 126 3.75 -2.42 0.52
C ALA A 126 3.21 -2.05 1.91
N THR A 127 4.01 -2.22 2.96
CA THR A 127 3.66 -1.83 4.32
C THR A 127 3.60 -0.31 4.47
N ALA A 128 4.57 0.42 3.91
CA ALA A 128 4.59 1.88 3.94
C ALA A 128 3.41 2.49 3.16
N ASP A 129 3.08 1.92 1.99
CA ASP A 129 1.93 2.36 1.22
C ASP A 129 0.61 2.14 1.98
N ALA A 130 0.42 0.98 2.61
CA ALA A 130 -0.75 0.71 3.44
C ALA A 130 -0.86 1.73 4.60
N ARG A 131 0.24 2.07 5.27
CA ARG A 131 0.28 3.09 6.32
C ARG A 131 -0.09 4.47 5.78
N LEU A 132 0.50 4.89 4.68
CA LEU A 132 0.23 6.19 4.05
C LEU A 132 -1.23 6.34 3.64
N GLN A 133 -1.77 5.37 2.89
CA GLN A 133 -3.17 5.42 2.43
C GLN A 133 -4.15 5.40 3.59
N THR A 134 -3.87 4.63 4.64
CA THR A 134 -4.67 4.59 5.85
C THR A 134 -4.62 5.91 6.61
N ALA A 135 -3.44 6.53 6.73
CA ALA A 135 -3.30 7.83 7.39
C ALA A 135 -4.06 8.94 6.64
N LEU A 136 -4.02 8.94 5.31
CA LEU A 136 -4.79 9.88 4.48
C LEU A 136 -6.30 9.68 4.65
N ALA A 137 -6.78 8.41 4.64
CA ALA A 137 -8.18 8.09 4.88
C ALA A 137 -8.64 8.49 6.29
N TYR A 138 -7.76 8.33 7.30
CA TYR A 138 -8.02 8.77 8.67
C TYR A 138 -8.23 10.29 8.75
N VAL A 139 -7.34 11.06 8.11
CA VAL A 139 -7.46 12.52 8.07
C VAL A 139 -8.77 12.93 7.39
N ASP A 140 -9.10 12.33 6.25
CA ASP A 140 -10.35 12.63 5.55
C ASP A 140 -11.58 12.32 6.42
N ALA A 141 -11.61 11.17 7.08
CA ALA A 141 -12.73 10.77 7.95
C ALA A 141 -12.86 11.68 9.18
N PHE A 142 -11.74 12.07 9.80
CA PHE A 142 -11.75 12.99 10.94
C PHE A 142 -12.32 14.37 10.54
N TYR A 143 -11.80 14.98 9.48
CA TYR A 143 -12.23 16.32 9.09
C TYR A 143 -13.64 16.35 8.47
N ALA A 144 -14.07 15.27 7.81
CA ALA A 144 -15.45 15.14 7.36
C ALA A 144 -16.44 15.07 8.54
N LYS A 145 -16.08 14.37 9.63
CA LYS A 145 -16.85 14.34 10.86
C LYS A 145 -16.95 15.73 11.52
N GLU A 146 -15.83 16.47 11.59
CA GLU A 146 -15.85 17.83 12.15
C GLU A 146 -16.68 18.79 11.27
N ALA A 147 -16.64 18.66 9.94
CA ALA A 147 -17.48 19.43 9.04
C ALA A 147 -18.96 19.13 9.22
N LEU A 148 -19.34 17.86 9.43
CA LEU A 148 -20.72 17.48 9.68
C LEU A 148 -21.28 18.09 10.97
N LYS A 149 -20.47 18.23 12.02
CA LYS A 149 -20.90 18.92 13.25
C LYS A 149 -21.31 20.37 12.99
N LEU A 150 -20.56 21.08 12.14
CA LEU A 150 -20.85 22.48 11.80
C LEU A 150 -22.14 22.61 10.97
N THR A 151 -22.32 21.79 9.95
CA THR A 151 -23.53 21.85 9.12
C THR A 151 -24.77 21.39 9.87
N SER A 152 -24.67 20.37 10.73
CA SER A 152 -25.79 19.96 11.59
C SER A 152 -26.21 21.04 12.59
N LEU A 153 -25.26 21.81 13.12
CA LEU A 153 -25.56 22.95 13.98
C LEU A 153 -26.30 24.06 13.18
N MET A 154 -25.85 24.32 11.95
CA MET A 154 -26.50 25.29 11.08
C MET A 154 -27.92 24.87 10.69
N GLU A 155 -28.12 23.58 10.36
CA GLU A 155 -29.46 23.02 10.08
C GLU A 155 -30.39 23.19 11.28
N HIS A 156 -29.91 22.97 12.51
CA HIS A 156 -30.67 23.20 13.73
C HIS A 156 -31.07 24.66 13.92
N HIS A 157 -30.13 25.61 13.74
CA HIS A 157 -30.44 27.05 13.82
C HIS A 157 -31.42 27.51 12.75
N ALA A 158 -31.26 27.03 11.51
CA ALA A 158 -32.20 27.35 10.43
C ALA A 158 -33.65 26.89 10.74
N HIS A 159 -33.78 25.71 11.39
CA HIS A 159 -35.08 25.22 11.84
C HIS A 159 -35.66 26.10 12.94
N GLU A 160 -34.91 26.44 13.99
CA GLU A 160 -35.36 27.29 15.09
C GLU A 160 -35.79 28.68 14.63
N GLU A 161 -34.99 29.29 13.76
CA GLU A 161 -35.28 30.65 13.23
C GLU A 161 -36.54 30.66 12.35
N LEU A 162 -36.77 29.61 11.55
CA LEU A 162 -38.02 29.49 10.77
C LEU A 162 -39.23 29.34 11.69
N GLU A 163 -39.17 28.52 12.73
CA GLU A 163 -40.29 28.35 13.67
C GLU A 163 -40.54 29.64 14.47
N ALA A 164 -39.51 30.36 14.88
CA ALA A 164 -39.63 31.66 15.51
C ALA A 164 -40.30 32.70 14.57
N SER A 165 -39.94 32.71 13.30
CA SER A 165 -40.57 33.63 12.30
C SER A 165 -42.04 33.31 12.06
N LYS A 166 -42.42 32.02 11.96
CA LYS A 166 -43.82 31.60 11.85
C LYS A 166 -44.64 32.02 13.08
N ALA A 167 -44.09 31.90 14.28
CA ALA A 167 -44.75 32.35 15.52
C ALA A 167 -44.97 33.85 15.55
N ARG A 168 -44.02 34.65 15.04
CA ARG A 168 -44.16 36.12 14.90
C ARG A 168 -45.25 36.51 13.91
N VAL A 169 -45.37 35.81 12.79
CA VAL A 169 -46.47 36.07 11.82
C VAL A 169 -47.81 35.73 12.44
N SER A 170 -47.93 34.63 13.18
CA SER A 170 -49.20 34.25 13.84
C SER A 170 -49.63 35.26 14.91
N SER A 171 -48.69 35.98 15.54
CA SER A 171 -48.95 37.05 16.51
C SER A 171 -49.06 38.44 15.85
N ALA A 172 -49.14 38.52 14.53
CA ALA A 172 -49.21 39.76 13.73
C ALA A 172 -48.00 40.72 13.92
N THR A 173 -46.86 40.22 14.38
CA THR A 173 -45.63 40.97 14.57
C THR A 173 -44.53 40.62 13.55
N GLY A 174 -44.77 39.66 12.65
CA GLY A 174 -43.84 39.16 11.65
C GLY A 174 -44.23 39.43 10.22
N SER A 175 -43.34 39.17 9.27
CA SER A 175 -43.53 39.31 7.83
C SER A 175 -43.58 37.94 7.13
N SER A 176 -44.57 37.75 6.23
CA SER A 176 -44.65 36.57 5.38
C SER A 176 -43.44 36.44 4.44
N GLN A 177 -42.81 37.55 4.03
CA GLN A 177 -41.60 37.57 3.24
C GLN A 177 -40.41 36.92 4.02
N GLU A 178 -40.29 37.24 5.32
CA GLU A 178 -39.28 36.65 6.20
C GLU A 178 -39.47 35.14 6.35
N VAL A 179 -40.70 34.66 6.51
CA VAL A 179 -40.99 33.21 6.56
C VAL A 179 -40.58 32.51 5.27
N LEU A 180 -40.83 33.08 4.10
CA LEU A 180 -40.43 32.52 2.83
C LEU A 180 -38.92 32.51 2.66
N ALA A 181 -38.22 33.58 3.06
CA ALA A 181 -36.74 33.64 3.06
C ALA A 181 -36.12 32.55 3.97
N LEU A 182 -36.63 32.43 5.19
CA LEU A 182 -36.15 31.41 6.14
C LEU A 182 -36.53 29.96 5.74
N THR A 183 -37.66 29.80 5.01
CA THR A 183 -38.00 28.49 4.43
C THR A 183 -36.97 28.07 3.37
N SER A 184 -36.56 28.98 2.50
CA SER A 184 -35.50 28.75 1.51
C SER A 184 -34.14 28.49 2.20
N ALA A 185 -33.82 29.30 3.20
CA ALA A 185 -32.59 29.19 3.99
C ALA A 185 -32.48 27.86 4.69
N ARG A 186 -33.58 27.34 5.27
CA ARG A 186 -33.62 25.99 5.86
C ARG A 186 -33.38 24.92 4.81
N GLY A 187 -34.02 25.00 3.65
CA GLY A 187 -33.79 24.03 2.57
C GLY A 187 -32.33 23.99 2.11
N MET A 188 -31.66 25.15 2.05
CA MET A 188 -30.21 25.20 1.74
C MET A 188 -29.36 24.58 2.84
N ALA A 189 -29.67 24.83 4.11
CA ALA A 189 -28.93 24.26 5.23
C ALA A 189 -29.09 22.72 5.34
N GLU A 190 -30.29 22.22 5.01
CA GLU A 190 -30.56 20.77 4.92
C GLU A 190 -29.76 20.14 3.77
N ASP A 191 -29.72 20.76 2.57
CA ASP A 191 -28.94 20.28 1.41
C ASP A 191 -27.43 20.26 1.71
N ASP A 192 -26.89 21.34 2.28
CA ASP A 192 -25.50 21.42 2.74
C ASP A 192 -25.16 20.33 3.76
N SER A 193 -26.06 20.06 4.70
CA SER A 193 -25.87 19.00 5.71
C SER A 193 -25.89 17.62 5.07
N ASP A 194 -26.75 17.37 4.10
CA ASP A 194 -26.85 16.10 3.38
C ASP A 194 -25.60 15.84 2.52
N GLU A 195 -25.07 16.87 1.83
CA GLU A 195 -23.81 16.77 1.08
C GLU A 195 -22.65 16.37 2.01
N VAL A 196 -22.49 17.04 3.14
CA VAL A 196 -21.41 16.74 4.09
C VAL A 196 -21.62 15.38 4.75
N ARG A 197 -22.85 14.95 5.00
CA ARG A 197 -23.19 13.62 5.51
C ARG A 197 -22.79 12.53 4.53
N GLN A 198 -23.02 12.75 3.22
CA GLN A 198 -22.52 11.84 2.19
C GLN A 198 -21.00 11.77 2.19
N GLN A 199 -20.30 12.91 2.19
CA GLN A 199 -18.82 12.96 2.24
C GLN A 199 -18.27 12.24 3.47
N GLN A 200 -18.88 12.40 4.63
CA GLN A 200 -18.50 11.73 5.87
C GLN A 200 -18.70 10.21 5.76
N SER A 201 -19.82 9.77 5.20
CA SER A 201 -20.09 8.35 4.98
C SER A 201 -19.06 7.71 4.06
N GLU A 202 -18.73 8.37 2.94
CA GLU A 202 -17.71 7.90 2.01
C GLU A 202 -16.32 7.79 2.67
N ALA A 203 -15.92 8.80 3.45
CA ALA A 203 -14.64 8.82 4.14
C ALA A 203 -14.54 7.73 5.22
N VAL A 204 -15.62 7.48 5.98
CA VAL A 204 -15.69 6.40 6.98
C VAL A 204 -15.60 5.03 6.31
N VAL A 205 -16.31 4.81 5.19
CA VAL A 205 -16.23 3.55 4.43
C VAL A 205 -14.82 3.35 3.86
N ALA A 206 -14.18 4.41 3.36
CA ALA A 206 -12.80 4.35 2.88
C ALA A 206 -11.82 3.95 3.99
N LEU A 207 -11.96 4.50 5.19
CA LEU A 207 -11.14 4.13 6.35
C LEU A 207 -11.44 2.70 6.83
N ALA A 208 -12.74 2.35 6.95
CA ALA A 208 -13.18 1.02 7.38
C ALA A 208 -12.64 -0.10 6.46
N ARG A 209 -12.47 0.16 5.17
CA ARG A 209 -11.84 -0.77 4.21
C ARG A 209 -10.43 -1.18 4.66
N TRP A 210 -9.66 -0.23 5.22
CA TRP A 210 -8.29 -0.50 5.65
C TRP A 210 -8.22 -1.25 6.98
N ILE A 211 -9.07 -0.88 7.94
CA ILE A 211 -9.03 -1.46 9.29
C ILE A 211 -9.97 -2.66 9.50
N GLY A 212 -10.98 -2.81 8.62
CA GLY A 212 -11.92 -3.93 8.61
C GLY A 212 -12.90 -3.94 9.78
N MET A 213 -13.15 -2.79 10.39
CA MET A 213 -14.12 -2.61 11.47
C MET A 213 -14.85 -1.27 11.32
N PRO A 214 -16.04 -1.11 11.88
CA PRO A 214 -16.73 0.19 11.92
C PRO A 214 -15.89 1.24 12.64
N VAL A 215 -16.08 2.50 12.25
CA VAL A 215 -15.40 3.66 12.81
C VAL A 215 -16.45 4.54 13.49
N ASP A 216 -16.44 4.59 14.81
CA ASP A 216 -17.42 5.38 15.57
C ASP A 216 -16.84 6.75 15.95
N ASP A 217 -15.65 6.79 16.53
CA ASP A 217 -15.00 8.03 16.96
C ASP A 217 -13.50 8.03 16.66
N LEU A 218 -12.98 9.20 16.25
CA LEU A 218 -11.59 9.42 15.87
C LEU A 218 -10.98 10.53 16.72
N ALA A 219 -9.77 10.30 17.21
CA ALA A 219 -8.97 11.34 17.86
C ALA A 219 -8.40 12.33 16.83
N PRO A 220 -8.08 13.57 17.19
CA PRO A 220 -7.38 14.49 16.31
C PRO A 220 -6.09 13.86 15.76
N PRO A 221 -5.80 13.98 14.45
CA PRO A 221 -4.58 13.42 13.88
C PRO A 221 -3.34 14.13 14.43
N VAL A 222 -2.50 13.37 15.13
CA VAL A 222 -1.19 13.85 15.59
C VAL A 222 -0.15 13.27 14.64
N VAL A 223 0.54 14.14 13.90
CA VAL A 223 1.57 13.75 12.94
C VAL A 223 2.91 14.25 13.45
N SER A 224 3.90 13.37 13.51
CA SER A 224 5.29 13.73 13.89
C SER A 224 5.89 14.74 12.91
N PRO A 225 6.85 15.56 13.34
CA PRO A 225 7.53 16.48 12.44
C PRO A 225 8.15 15.75 11.26
N PRO A 226 8.22 16.39 10.09
CA PRO A 226 8.81 15.79 8.91
C PRO A 226 10.28 15.42 9.13
N SER A 227 10.70 14.31 8.52
CA SER A 227 12.11 13.94 8.40
C SER A 227 12.88 15.00 7.60
N THR A 228 14.20 14.97 7.70
CA THR A 228 15.06 15.77 6.81
C THR A 228 14.94 15.30 5.37
N GLU A 229 15.29 16.15 4.39
CA GLU A 229 15.29 15.74 2.97
C GLU A 229 16.13 14.49 2.75
N ALA A 230 17.31 14.41 3.36
CA ALA A 230 18.21 13.27 3.23
C ALA A 230 17.56 11.97 3.76
N GLU A 231 16.83 12.03 4.87
CA GLU A 231 16.08 10.88 5.39
C GLU A 231 14.91 10.52 4.50
N PHE A 232 14.12 11.51 4.08
CA PHE A 232 12.99 11.30 3.17
C PHE A 232 13.42 10.60 1.89
N VAL A 233 14.46 11.12 1.21
CA VAL A 233 14.97 10.55 -0.04
C VAL A 233 15.62 9.18 0.18
N SER A 234 16.39 8.99 1.25
CA SER A 234 17.05 7.70 1.51
C SER A 234 16.05 6.59 1.80
N GLN A 235 14.92 6.91 2.42
CA GLN A 235 13.85 6.00 2.83
C GLN A 235 12.66 6.00 1.85
N TYR A 236 12.77 6.66 0.71
CA TYR A 236 11.67 6.73 -0.24
C TYR A 236 11.41 5.34 -0.86
N PRO A 237 10.18 4.77 -0.76
CA PRO A 237 9.91 3.37 -1.07
C PRO A 237 10.37 2.94 -2.46
N SER A 238 10.06 3.75 -3.48
CA SER A 238 10.47 3.41 -4.85
C SER A 238 11.99 3.43 -5.04
N LEU A 239 12.73 4.30 -4.34
CA LEU A 239 14.19 4.34 -4.42
C LEU A 239 14.83 3.12 -3.77
N VAL A 240 14.25 2.63 -2.66
CA VAL A 240 14.73 1.39 -2.01
C VAL A 240 14.56 0.21 -2.97
N THR A 241 13.41 0.10 -3.64
CA THR A 241 13.18 -0.95 -4.65
C THR A 241 14.09 -0.78 -5.86
N LEU A 242 14.19 0.42 -6.44
CA LEU A 242 15.02 0.68 -7.62
C LEU A 242 16.52 0.43 -7.39
N ARG A 243 17.04 0.69 -6.17
CA ARG A 243 18.41 0.27 -5.81
C ARG A 243 18.60 -1.24 -5.91
N ARG A 244 17.61 -2.01 -5.48
CA ARG A 244 17.62 -3.48 -5.62
C ARG A 244 17.47 -3.93 -7.06
N ASP A 245 16.68 -3.21 -7.88
CA ASP A 245 16.57 -3.49 -9.32
C ASP A 245 17.92 -3.28 -10.05
N VAL A 246 18.70 -2.26 -9.66
CA VAL A 246 20.07 -2.08 -10.14
C VAL A 246 20.95 -3.29 -9.74
N ASP A 247 20.85 -3.76 -8.49
CA ASP A 247 21.60 -4.94 -8.06
C ASP A 247 21.19 -6.18 -8.86
N VAL A 248 19.91 -6.41 -9.08
CA VAL A 248 19.38 -7.51 -9.92
C VAL A 248 19.95 -7.41 -11.34
N ALA A 249 19.87 -6.24 -11.97
CA ALA A 249 20.38 -6.04 -13.33
C ALA A 249 21.90 -6.33 -13.44
N LYS A 250 22.69 -5.92 -12.43
CA LYS A 250 24.13 -6.22 -12.35
C LYS A 250 24.40 -7.73 -12.24
N GLN A 251 23.65 -8.43 -11.40
CA GLN A 251 23.80 -9.88 -11.24
C GLN A 251 23.34 -10.65 -12.50
N GLU A 252 22.27 -10.22 -13.17
CA GLU A 252 21.84 -10.80 -14.45
C GLU A 252 22.91 -10.60 -15.54
N ALA A 253 23.55 -9.44 -15.61
CA ALA A 253 24.68 -9.21 -16.52
C ALA A 253 25.85 -10.14 -16.20
N ALA A 254 26.14 -10.39 -14.91
CA ALA A 254 27.18 -11.34 -14.47
C ALA A 254 26.83 -12.80 -14.86
N VAL A 255 25.56 -13.20 -14.73
CA VAL A 255 25.10 -14.51 -15.22
C VAL A 255 25.36 -14.65 -16.70
N THR A 256 24.90 -13.65 -17.51
CA THR A 256 25.09 -13.68 -18.97
C THR A 256 26.56 -13.68 -19.36
N ALA A 257 27.40 -12.89 -18.70
CA ALA A 257 28.84 -12.91 -18.91
C ALA A 257 29.47 -14.29 -18.60
N SER A 258 28.92 -15.03 -17.62
CA SER A 258 29.39 -16.37 -17.28
C SER A 258 29.08 -17.42 -18.34
N GLU A 259 28.09 -17.16 -19.22
CA GLU A 259 27.69 -18.06 -20.32
C GLU A 259 28.78 -18.18 -21.41
N ARG A 260 29.81 -17.34 -21.35
CA ARG A 260 31.02 -17.47 -22.18
C ARG A 260 31.81 -18.76 -21.88
N THR A 261 31.62 -19.38 -20.73
CA THR A 261 32.18 -20.69 -20.39
C THR A 261 31.13 -21.76 -20.72
N PRO A 262 31.37 -22.72 -21.62
CA PRO A 262 30.38 -23.74 -21.95
C PRO A 262 30.13 -24.68 -20.78
N ASN A 263 28.90 -25.17 -20.68
CA ASN A 263 28.60 -26.33 -19.85
C ASN A 263 29.10 -27.58 -20.56
N TRP A 264 29.35 -28.64 -19.84
CA TRP A 264 29.66 -29.94 -20.42
C TRP A 264 28.80 -31.03 -19.82
N THR A 265 28.47 -32.03 -20.63
CA THR A 265 27.63 -33.16 -20.20
C THR A 265 28.42 -34.42 -20.31
N TRP A 266 28.48 -35.21 -19.23
CA TRP A 266 28.96 -36.55 -19.29
C TRP A 266 27.79 -37.55 -19.33
N GLN A 267 28.03 -38.71 -19.96
CA GLN A 267 27.05 -39.79 -20.01
C GLN A 267 27.73 -41.13 -19.86
N VAL A 268 27.07 -42.05 -19.18
CA VAL A 268 27.47 -43.46 -19.09
C VAL A 268 26.26 -44.29 -19.43
N SER A 269 26.42 -45.25 -20.32
CA SER A 269 25.34 -46.15 -20.70
C SER A 269 25.82 -47.61 -20.84
N TYR A 270 24.92 -48.53 -20.52
CA TYR A 270 25.07 -49.97 -20.71
C TYR A 270 24.15 -50.41 -21.84
N GLY A 271 24.68 -51.13 -22.79
CA GLY A 271 23.98 -51.68 -23.94
C GLY A 271 24.04 -53.21 -23.92
N GLN A 272 22.87 -53.85 -23.81
CA GLN A 272 22.69 -55.30 -23.90
C GLN A 272 22.45 -55.69 -25.39
N ARG A 273 23.27 -56.65 -25.85
CA ARG A 273 23.12 -57.23 -27.20
C ARG A 273 22.79 -58.71 -27.10
N THR A 274 21.77 -59.14 -27.81
CA THR A 274 21.34 -60.56 -27.80
C THR A 274 22.30 -61.38 -28.63
N GLY A 275 22.98 -62.34 -28.02
CA GLY A 275 23.92 -63.24 -28.69
C GLY A 275 25.34 -62.67 -28.86
N TYR A 276 25.64 -61.48 -28.32
CA TYR A 276 26.93 -60.81 -28.37
C TYR A 276 27.28 -60.21 -27.02
N SER A 277 28.56 -59.83 -26.85
CA SER A 277 28.99 -59.20 -25.61
C SER A 277 28.31 -57.88 -25.37
N ASP A 278 27.89 -57.62 -24.14
CA ASP A 278 27.33 -56.34 -23.70
C ASP A 278 28.40 -55.26 -23.76
N MET A 279 27.99 -54.00 -23.87
CA MET A 279 28.86 -52.83 -24.01
C MET A 279 28.57 -51.78 -22.96
N VAL A 280 29.63 -51.11 -22.50
CA VAL A 280 29.56 -49.87 -21.73
C VAL A 280 30.08 -48.75 -22.61
N SER A 281 29.30 -47.66 -22.70
CA SER A 281 29.72 -46.46 -23.43
C SER A 281 29.83 -45.29 -22.47
N VAL A 282 30.95 -44.55 -22.58
CA VAL A 282 31.17 -43.30 -21.85
C VAL A 282 31.37 -42.20 -22.86
N GLY A 283 30.66 -41.11 -22.66
CA GLY A 283 30.71 -39.96 -23.55
C GLY A 283 30.79 -38.62 -22.80
N VAL A 284 31.42 -37.65 -23.43
CA VAL A 284 31.43 -36.26 -22.97
C VAL A 284 31.03 -35.38 -24.14
N SER A 285 30.09 -34.45 -23.90
CA SER A 285 29.64 -33.49 -24.87
C SER A 285 29.91 -32.06 -24.36
N ILE A 286 30.60 -31.26 -25.16
CA ILE A 286 30.96 -29.87 -24.87
C ILE A 286 30.51 -28.98 -26.05
N PRO A 287 29.58 -28.01 -25.85
CA PRO A 287 29.22 -27.07 -26.90
C PRO A 287 30.40 -26.17 -27.27
N LEU A 288 30.74 -26.11 -28.55
CA LEU A 288 31.83 -25.27 -29.09
C LEU A 288 31.26 -23.87 -29.38
N GLN A 289 31.83 -22.87 -28.75
CA GLN A 289 31.45 -21.47 -28.98
C GLN A 289 32.33 -20.89 -30.12
N VAL A 290 31.88 -21.05 -31.36
CA VAL A 290 32.67 -20.66 -32.53
C VAL A 290 32.65 -19.14 -32.84
N ALA A 291 31.69 -18.39 -32.32
CA ALA A 291 31.57 -16.96 -32.56
C ALA A 291 31.14 -16.16 -31.30
N PRO A 292 31.91 -16.19 -30.21
CA PRO A 292 31.50 -15.59 -28.93
C PRO A 292 31.29 -14.07 -29.06
N ALA A 293 32.07 -13.37 -29.88
CA ALA A 293 31.93 -11.93 -30.08
C ALA A 293 30.60 -11.52 -30.76
N GLN A 294 29.99 -12.42 -31.53
CA GLN A 294 28.75 -12.14 -32.24
C GLN A 294 27.51 -12.56 -31.45
N ARG A 295 27.65 -13.42 -30.45
CA ARG A 295 26.55 -13.95 -29.67
C ARG A 295 26.71 -13.62 -28.17
N GLN A 296 27.57 -14.30 -27.43
CA GLN A 296 27.68 -14.15 -25.97
C GLN A 296 28.09 -12.73 -25.55
N ASP A 297 29.00 -12.10 -26.27
CA ASP A 297 29.44 -10.73 -25.98
C ASP A 297 28.33 -9.72 -26.29
N ARG A 298 27.49 -9.97 -27.31
CA ARG A 298 26.33 -9.13 -27.60
C ARG A 298 25.22 -9.29 -26.56
N GLU A 299 24.97 -10.51 -26.13
CA GLU A 299 24.03 -10.78 -25.04
C GLU A 299 24.50 -10.09 -23.74
N THR A 300 25.79 -10.15 -23.42
CA THR A 300 26.38 -9.45 -22.28
C THR A 300 26.27 -7.93 -22.42
N ALA A 301 26.58 -7.37 -23.61
CA ALA A 301 26.44 -5.94 -23.85
C ALA A 301 24.99 -5.46 -23.73
N SER A 302 24.01 -6.28 -24.17
CA SER A 302 22.60 -5.99 -23.98
C SER A 302 22.23 -5.92 -22.49
N LYS A 303 22.72 -6.85 -21.67
CA LYS A 303 22.45 -6.82 -20.22
C LYS A 303 23.15 -5.66 -19.51
N LEU A 304 24.35 -5.27 -19.95
CA LEU A 304 25.02 -4.07 -19.42
C LEU A 304 24.25 -2.78 -19.75
N ALA A 305 23.66 -2.68 -20.94
CA ALA A 305 22.79 -1.55 -21.28
C ALA A 305 21.52 -1.50 -20.39
N LEU A 306 21.01 -2.67 -19.92
CA LEU A 306 19.93 -2.71 -18.93
C LEU A 306 20.38 -2.25 -17.54
N VAL A 307 21.65 -2.46 -17.17
CA VAL A 307 22.22 -1.89 -15.93
C VAL A 307 22.24 -0.36 -16.01
N GLU A 308 22.75 0.20 -17.13
CA GLU A 308 22.75 1.65 -17.36
C GLU A 308 21.34 2.24 -17.32
N LYS A 309 20.36 1.53 -17.90
CA LYS A 309 18.94 1.92 -17.81
C LYS A 309 18.47 1.95 -16.37
N ALA A 310 18.70 0.91 -15.57
CA ALA A 310 18.28 0.84 -14.17
C ALA A 310 18.96 1.94 -13.32
N GLU A 311 20.21 2.25 -13.56
CA GLU A 311 20.94 3.34 -12.88
C GLU A 311 20.36 4.72 -13.27
N ALA A 312 19.98 4.93 -14.54
CA ALA A 312 19.32 6.15 -14.99
C ALA A 312 17.92 6.30 -14.38
N ASP A 313 17.13 5.22 -14.33
CA ASP A 313 15.81 5.20 -13.69
C ASP A 313 15.92 5.55 -12.20
N LEU A 314 16.91 5.00 -11.49
CA LEU A 314 17.19 5.33 -10.09
C LEU A 314 17.58 6.82 -9.91
N ALA A 315 18.41 7.36 -10.79
CA ALA A 315 18.82 8.76 -10.73
C ALA A 315 17.63 9.70 -10.97
N GLU A 316 16.74 9.39 -11.91
CA GLU A 316 15.53 10.16 -12.20
C GLU A 316 14.57 10.10 -11.00
N ALA A 317 14.32 8.92 -10.47
CA ALA A 317 13.47 8.76 -9.28
C ALA A 317 14.02 9.50 -8.06
N THR A 318 15.35 9.61 -7.91
CA THR A 318 15.99 10.38 -6.84
C THR A 318 15.67 11.86 -6.98
N ARG A 319 15.79 12.44 -8.18
CA ARG A 319 15.40 13.84 -8.45
C ARG A 319 13.92 14.09 -8.17
N THR A 320 13.07 13.15 -8.59
CA THR A 320 11.62 13.23 -8.33
C THR A 320 11.31 13.22 -6.83
N ALA A 321 11.96 12.37 -6.04
CA ALA A 321 11.76 12.31 -4.60
C ALA A 321 12.21 13.61 -3.89
N SER A 322 13.35 14.20 -4.28
CA SER A 322 13.80 15.51 -3.76
C SER A 322 12.81 16.62 -4.11
N ALA A 323 12.38 16.71 -5.36
CA ALA A 323 11.42 17.73 -5.80
C ALA A 323 10.07 17.58 -5.06
N GLU A 324 9.63 16.36 -4.82
CA GLU A 324 8.42 16.09 -4.06
C GLU A 324 8.54 16.53 -2.59
N TYR A 325 9.67 16.24 -1.95
CA TYR A 325 9.94 16.71 -0.59
C TYR A 325 9.85 18.23 -0.50
N GLU A 326 10.53 18.94 -1.38
CA GLU A 326 10.51 20.41 -1.43
C GLU A 326 9.10 20.95 -1.67
N SER A 327 8.32 20.32 -2.56
CA SER A 327 6.95 20.71 -2.85
C SER A 327 6.06 20.54 -1.61
N LEU A 328 6.11 19.38 -0.95
CA LEU A 328 5.31 19.08 0.25
C LEU A 328 5.69 20.01 1.41
N LEU A 329 6.99 20.25 1.62
CA LEU A 329 7.46 21.18 2.67
C LEU A 329 6.95 22.60 2.40
N GLY A 330 7.02 23.06 1.14
CA GLY A 330 6.47 24.34 0.73
C GLY A 330 4.95 24.42 0.91
N ASP A 331 4.21 23.33 0.66
CA ASP A 331 2.76 23.27 0.90
C ASP A 331 2.44 23.39 2.39
N VAL A 332 3.16 22.68 3.26
CA VAL A 332 2.98 22.78 4.72
C VAL A 332 3.18 24.23 5.18
N GLN A 333 4.26 24.88 4.75
CA GLN A 333 4.53 26.26 5.13
C GLN A 333 3.46 27.25 4.63
N ARG A 334 3.06 27.12 3.37
CA ARG A 334 2.02 27.97 2.77
C ARG A 334 0.65 27.77 3.44
N LEU A 335 0.27 26.52 3.71
CA LEU A 335 -0.99 26.21 4.38
C LEU A 335 -1.01 26.71 5.81
N GLN A 336 0.07 26.58 6.58
CA GLN A 336 0.19 27.15 7.93
C GLN A 336 -0.03 28.68 7.93
N GLN A 337 0.66 29.40 7.03
CA GLN A 337 0.52 30.85 6.89
C GLN A 337 -0.90 31.23 6.45
N ARG A 338 -1.49 30.47 5.53
CA ARG A 338 -2.85 30.70 5.04
C ARG A 338 -3.88 30.48 6.14
N ILE A 339 -3.76 29.42 6.94
CA ILE A 339 -4.62 29.13 8.09
C ILE A 339 -4.54 30.26 9.11
N ALA A 340 -3.33 30.73 9.46
CA ALA A 340 -3.16 31.84 10.40
C ALA A 340 -3.87 33.11 9.92
N ARG A 341 -3.64 33.53 8.66
CA ARG A 341 -4.34 34.69 8.07
C ARG A 341 -5.85 34.48 8.02
N TYR A 342 -6.32 33.29 7.62
CA TYR A 342 -7.76 33.01 7.46
C TYR A 342 -8.48 33.10 8.79
N ARG A 343 -7.89 32.57 9.88
CA ARG A 343 -8.43 32.69 11.23
C ARG A 343 -8.59 34.14 11.66
N SER A 344 -7.55 34.97 11.48
CA SER A 344 -7.57 36.36 11.95
C SER A 344 -8.38 37.30 11.06
N SER A 345 -8.42 37.05 9.73
CA SER A 345 -8.99 38.02 8.77
C SER A 345 -10.34 37.61 8.22
N VAL A 346 -10.82 36.38 8.45
CA VAL A 346 -12.11 35.89 7.96
C VAL A 346 -12.95 35.34 9.10
N VAL A 347 -12.46 34.33 9.85
CA VAL A 347 -13.26 33.67 10.89
C VAL A 347 -13.55 34.62 12.05
N ALA A 348 -12.53 35.26 12.60
CA ALA A 348 -12.74 36.16 13.74
C ALA A 348 -13.68 37.36 13.40
N PRO A 349 -13.59 38.02 12.25
CA PRO A 349 -14.59 39.03 11.86
C PRO A 349 -16.00 38.46 11.62
N ALA A 350 -16.13 37.21 11.11
CA ALA A 350 -17.45 36.57 10.94
C ALA A 350 -18.13 36.33 12.30
N GLN A 351 -17.39 35.87 13.30
CA GLN A 351 -17.89 35.72 14.67
C GLN A 351 -18.30 37.06 15.28
N GLN A 352 -17.48 38.11 15.14
CA GLN A 352 -17.82 39.46 15.60
C GLN A 352 -19.09 40.02 14.92
N ARG A 353 -19.29 39.68 13.64
CA ARG A 353 -20.51 40.07 12.88
C ARG A 353 -21.75 39.42 13.47
N ILE A 354 -21.70 38.16 13.89
CA ILE A 354 -22.84 37.49 14.56
C ILE A 354 -23.17 38.19 15.86
N ASP A 355 -22.17 38.54 16.70
CA ASP A 355 -22.39 39.23 17.96
C ASP A 355 -23.08 40.58 17.72
N ALA A 356 -22.63 41.36 16.72
CA ALA A 356 -23.22 42.63 16.34
C ALA A 356 -24.69 42.48 15.84
N VAL A 357 -24.92 41.57 14.90
CA VAL A 357 -26.24 41.31 14.34
C VAL A 357 -27.22 40.76 15.40
N THR A 358 -26.72 39.99 16.35
CA THR A 358 -27.53 39.49 17.49
C THR A 358 -27.99 40.63 18.38
N ALA A 359 -27.10 41.58 18.68
CA ALA A 359 -27.45 42.81 19.43
C ALA A 359 -28.45 43.68 18.67
N ASP A 360 -28.27 43.86 17.35
CA ASP A 360 -29.18 44.60 16.48
C ASP A 360 -30.56 43.94 16.41
N TYR A 361 -30.59 42.58 16.35
CA TYR A 361 -31.86 41.85 16.39
C TYR A 361 -32.56 42.02 17.74
N ALA A 362 -31.85 41.95 18.86
CA ALA A 362 -32.43 42.15 20.20
C ALA A 362 -33.01 43.57 20.37
N SER A 363 -32.48 44.58 19.64
CA SER A 363 -32.99 45.95 19.62
C SER A 363 -34.01 46.23 18.52
N ASN A 364 -34.50 45.24 17.78
CA ASN A 364 -35.38 45.31 16.62
C ASN A 364 -34.80 46.10 15.43
N GLN A 365 -33.49 46.18 15.30
CA GLN A 365 -32.81 46.86 14.17
C GLN A 365 -32.38 45.89 13.05
N ALA A 366 -32.33 44.58 13.34
CA ALA A 366 -32.08 43.53 12.37
C ALA A 366 -33.19 42.49 12.30
N SER A 367 -33.32 41.77 11.17
CA SER A 367 -34.27 40.67 10.97
C SER A 367 -33.64 39.31 11.35
N LEU A 368 -34.48 38.28 11.55
CA LEU A 368 -34.01 36.90 11.70
C LEU A 368 -33.29 36.43 10.44
N ALA A 369 -33.73 36.87 9.24
CA ALA A 369 -33.04 36.53 7.99
C ALA A 369 -31.61 37.08 7.97
N THR A 370 -31.38 38.31 8.46
CA THR A 370 -30.03 38.89 8.59
C THR A 370 -29.15 38.13 9.59
N LEU A 371 -29.73 37.66 10.68
CA LEU A 371 -29.04 36.81 11.68
C LEU A 371 -28.66 35.46 11.06
N PHE A 372 -29.58 34.83 10.32
CA PHE A 372 -29.30 33.61 9.59
C PHE A 372 -28.13 33.79 8.60
N GLU A 373 -28.16 34.85 7.78
CA GLU A 373 -27.07 35.14 6.83
C GLU A 373 -25.70 35.31 7.53
N ALA A 374 -25.66 35.94 8.70
CA ALA A 374 -24.44 36.13 9.46
C ALA A 374 -23.91 34.78 9.99
N ARG A 375 -24.80 33.90 10.53
CA ARG A 375 -24.44 32.54 10.99
C ARG A 375 -24.01 31.65 9.85
N HIS A 376 -24.70 31.70 8.72
CA HIS A 376 -24.31 30.93 7.53
C HIS A 376 -22.92 31.32 7.04
N ALA A 377 -22.60 32.61 6.97
CA ALA A 377 -21.29 33.10 6.59
C ALA A 377 -20.18 32.67 7.55
N GLU A 378 -20.47 32.56 8.86
CA GLU A 378 -19.50 32.01 9.84
C GLU A 378 -19.26 30.52 9.60
N VAL A 379 -20.33 29.72 9.47
CA VAL A 379 -20.22 28.27 9.21
C VAL A 379 -19.45 28.00 7.92
N ASP A 380 -19.67 28.76 6.86
CA ASP A 380 -18.91 28.68 5.62
C ASP A 380 -17.42 29.00 5.82
N ALA A 381 -17.13 30.04 6.62
CA ALA A 381 -15.76 30.39 6.96
C ALA A 381 -15.08 29.26 7.78
N GLU A 382 -15.78 28.68 8.74
CA GLU A 382 -15.24 27.56 9.55
C GLU A 382 -15.07 26.28 8.71
N ARG A 383 -16.03 25.93 7.85
CA ARG A 383 -15.90 24.82 6.89
C ARG A 383 -14.65 24.99 6.02
N LYS A 384 -14.42 26.21 5.52
CA LYS A 384 -13.21 26.50 4.73
C LYS A 384 -11.94 26.40 5.55
N LEU A 385 -11.96 26.83 6.81
CA LEU A 385 -10.84 26.65 7.74
C LEU A 385 -10.53 25.17 7.97
N LEU A 386 -11.56 24.34 8.22
CA LEU A 386 -11.41 22.88 8.35
C LEU A 386 -10.82 22.25 7.10
N ALA A 387 -11.27 22.67 5.90
CA ALA A 387 -10.69 22.18 4.65
C ALA A 387 -9.19 22.50 4.53
N LEU A 388 -8.78 23.73 4.91
CA LEU A 388 -7.37 24.12 4.93
C LEU A 388 -6.57 23.32 5.96
N GLN A 389 -7.13 23.02 7.13
CA GLN A 389 -6.50 22.21 8.16
C GLN A 389 -6.37 20.75 7.73
N ARG A 390 -7.39 20.20 7.05
CA ARG A 390 -7.33 18.86 6.43
C ARG A 390 -6.20 18.79 5.41
N ASP A 391 -6.12 19.77 4.51
CA ASP A 391 -5.08 19.80 3.48
C ASP A 391 -3.67 19.90 4.10
N LEU A 392 -3.51 20.68 5.18
CA LEU A 392 -2.28 20.73 5.97
C LEU A 392 -1.94 19.38 6.60
N ALA A 393 -2.92 18.75 7.25
CA ALA A 393 -2.72 17.44 7.87
C ALA A 393 -2.34 16.36 6.82
N LYS A 394 -2.95 16.41 5.63
CA LYS A 394 -2.59 15.50 4.52
C LYS A 394 -1.16 15.73 4.04
N ALA A 395 -0.72 16.97 3.87
CA ALA A 395 0.66 17.27 3.50
C ALA A 395 1.66 16.80 4.58
N GLN A 396 1.34 16.98 5.85
CA GLN A 396 2.14 16.48 6.97
C GLN A 396 2.20 14.95 7.01
N VAL A 397 1.06 14.27 6.78
CA VAL A 397 0.97 12.81 6.67
C VAL A 397 1.84 12.30 5.52
N GLN A 398 1.83 12.96 4.37
CA GLN A 398 2.67 12.56 3.24
C GLN A 398 4.16 12.69 3.57
N LEU A 399 4.58 13.78 4.22
CA LEU A 399 5.96 13.95 4.66
C LEU A 399 6.40 12.90 5.71
N ALA A 400 5.50 12.50 6.60
CA ALA A 400 5.82 11.60 7.71
C ALA A 400 5.74 10.11 7.34
N PHE A 401 4.80 9.71 6.48
CA PHE A 401 4.48 8.31 6.22
C PHE A 401 4.82 7.83 4.80
N LYS A 402 5.18 8.74 3.89
CA LYS A 402 5.65 8.34 2.56
C LYS A 402 7.03 7.68 2.61
N PRO A 403 8.02 8.15 3.40
CA PRO A 403 9.24 7.40 3.64
C PRO A 403 8.96 6.09 4.40
N LEU A 404 9.81 5.08 4.18
CA LEU A 404 9.80 3.88 5.01
C LEU A 404 10.06 4.30 6.46
N SER A 405 9.26 3.80 7.39
CA SER A 405 9.57 4.01 8.80
C SER A 405 10.89 3.32 9.11
N ASN A 406 11.85 4.06 9.65
CA ASN A 406 12.97 3.43 10.32
C ASN A 406 12.38 2.48 11.34
N GLY A 407 12.59 1.18 11.14
CA GLY A 407 12.04 0.15 12.00
C GLY A 407 12.46 0.38 13.44
N GLY A 408 11.69 1.19 14.15
CA GLY A 408 11.62 1.20 15.59
C GLY A 408 10.93 -0.08 16.02
N GLY A 409 11.61 -1.18 15.81
CA GLY A 409 11.26 -2.44 16.42
C GLY A 409 11.72 -2.36 17.87
N GLN A 410 10.78 -2.33 18.77
CA GLN A 410 10.91 -2.96 20.08
C GLN A 410 9.65 -3.79 20.29
#